data_e11aa79cda9fb7b83f3e97b9e08b70a9
#
_entry.id   e11aa79cda9fb7b83f3e97b9e08b70a9
#
_cell.length_a   1.000
_cell.length_b   1.000
_cell.length_c   1.000
_cell.angle_alpha   90.00
_cell.angle_beta   90.00
_cell.angle_gamma   90.00
#
_symmetry.space_group_name_H-M   'P 1'
#
loop_
_entity.id
_entity.type
_entity.pdbx_description
1 polymer ?
#
loop_
_entity_poly.entity_id
_entity_poly.type
_entity_poly.pdbx_seq_one_letter_code
_entity_poly.pdbx_strand_id
1 'polypeptide(L)'
;MRKGIKILGKVFSAAVLLLIIVPVALSLLLDIPAVQNYAVHRAACFVSRKLETTVSIDRVDIGIFSKVRVKGFYVEDYQRDTLLYVGKLDAFITSFGIFGGGLELSRGEIADARLYLRQTPGGEMNIKQIVDRISDPDKPKKGNFRLSLKKASIENMDLCLERLDHRDPEHGIDFSHMHLYGITARVDDFTIDGQAIYTSIAAFSARERSGFVLNHLAGRFYMTQGCLGFENASIITPRSNVNFPFVSLAGDSWAQYKDFIGEVRIDNTTVSTDDIAFFAPKLRDWHVDFTDVNVEVAGVVSDFTGRIRSMQIGEGTTLVADASVKGLPDIRKTRFDLSVPRLRS
;
A
#
# COMPACT_ATOMS: atom_id res chain seq x y z
N MET A 1 -14.54 -3.01 7.18
CA MET A 1 -13.43 -2.05 6.98
C MET A 1 -12.51 -1.86 8.19
N ARG A 2 -12.97 -1.98 9.46
CA ARG A 2 -12.18 -1.69 10.68
C ARG A 2 -10.93 -2.57 10.89
N LYS A 3 -10.91 -3.82 10.43
CA LYS A 3 -9.77 -4.74 10.53
C LYS A 3 -8.81 -4.64 9.33
N GLY A 4 -9.27 -4.15 8.17
CA GLY A 4 -8.52 -4.20 6.92
C GLY A 4 -7.27 -3.30 6.89
N ILE A 5 -7.37 -2.05 7.32
CA ILE A 5 -6.25 -1.10 7.25
C ILE A 5 -5.14 -1.46 8.25
N LYS A 6 -5.51 -1.88 9.49
CA LYS A 6 -4.52 -2.41 10.45
C LYS A 6 -3.86 -3.70 9.95
N ILE A 7 -4.63 -4.54 9.25
CA ILE A 7 -4.14 -5.77 8.66
C ILE A 7 -3.22 -5.42 7.48
N LEU A 8 -3.58 -4.48 6.62
CA LEU A 8 -2.78 -4.08 5.45
C LEU A 8 -1.39 -3.56 5.87
N GLY A 9 -1.29 -2.69 6.86
CA GLY A 9 0.00 -2.21 7.38
C GLY A 9 0.82 -3.32 8.05
N LYS A 10 0.18 -4.18 8.88
CA LYS A 10 0.84 -5.35 9.49
C LYS A 10 1.23 -6.39 8.44
N VAL A 11 0.38 -6.60 7.43
CA VAL A 11 0.60 -7.54 6.33
C VAL A 11 1.76 -7.07 5.45
N PHE A 12 1.78 -5.79 5.10
CA PHE A 12 2.88 -5.21 4.34
C PHE A 12 4.19 -5.26 5.13
N SER A 13 4.18 -4.88 6.41
CA SER A 13 5.35 -4.98 7.29
C SER A 13 5.81 -6.43 7.48
N ALA A 14 4.89 -7.37 7.55
CA ALA A 14 5.22 -8.78 7.70
C ALA A 14 5.70 -9.42 6.40
N ALA A 15 5.13 -9.05 5.26
CA ALA A 15 5.62 -9.49 3.95
C ALA A 15 7.02 -8.95 3.66
N VAL A 16 7.28 -7.66 3.97
CA VAL A 16 8.61 -7.05 3.89
C VAL A 16 9.57 -7.71 4.90
N LEU A 17 9.11 -7.96 6.13
CA LEU A 17 9.87 -8.64 7.16
C LEU A 17 10.23 -10.07 6.74
N LEU A 18 9.28 -10.83 6.20
CA LEU A 18 9.49 -12.20 5.70
C LEU A 18 10.43 -12.21 4.50
N LEU A 19 10.26 -11.26 3.58
CA LEU A 19 11.06 -11.11 2.37
C LEU A 19 12.51 -10.73 2.65
N ILE A 20 12.77 -10.01 3.75
CA ILE A 20 14.09 -9.50 4.10
C ILE A 20 14.75 -10.31 5.22
N ILE A 21 14.01 -10.64 6.29
CA ILE A 21 14.62 -11.35 7.44
C ILE A 21 15.01 -12.76 7.09
N VAL A 22 14.24 -13.48 6.28
CA VAL A 22 14.57 -14.86 5.93
C VAL A 22 15.89 -14.93 5.14
N PRO A 23 16.09 -14.15 4.06
CA PRO A 23 17.39 -14.14 3.34
C PRO A 23 18.54 -13.59 4.18
N VAL A 24 18.32 -12.59 5.02
CA VAL A 24 19.38 -12.00 5.85
C VAL A 24 19.79 -12.93 6.99
N ALA A 25 18.86 -13.58 7.66
CA ALA A 25 19.19 -14.61 8.65
C ALA A 25 19.96 -15.79 8.01
N LEU A 26 19.62 -16.10 6.76
CA LEU A 26 20.34 -17.08 5.93
C LEU A 26 21.74 -16.59 5.56
N SER A 27 21.92 -15.32 5.20
CA SER A 27 23.22 -14.78 4.78
C SER A 27 24.25 -14.74 5.90
N LEU A 28 23.80 -14.49 7.13
CA LEU A 28 24.69 -14.50 8.31
C LEU A 28 25.21 -15.90 8.69
N LEU A 29 24.58 -16.97 8.19
CA LEU A 29 25.03 -18.35 8.38
C LEU A 29 25.95 -18.84 7.25
N LEU A 30 26.22 -18.03 6.23
CA LEU A 30 26.69 -18.50 4.94
C LEU A 30 28.01 -17.87 4.44
N ASP A 31 28.95 -17.52 5.31
CA ASP A 31 30.28 -17.02 4.88
C ASP A 31 31.13 -18.05 4.09
N ILE A 32 30.57 -19.24 3.77
CA ILE A 32 31.29 -20.31 3.07
C ILE A 32 30.53 -20.77 1.80
N PRO A 33 31.07 -20.55 0.57
CA PRO A 33 30.38 -20.85 -0.70
C PRO A 33 29.93 -22.32 -0.89
N ALA A 34 30.66 -23.30 -0.38
CA ALA A 34 30.30 -24.71 -0.49
C ALA A 34 29.10 -25.12 0.41
N VAL A 35 28.84 -24.32 1.44
CA VAL A 35 27.73 -24.54 2.40
C VAL A 35 26.45 -23.87 1.94
N GLN A 36 26.52 -22.89 1.02
CA GLN A 36 25.41 -22.05 0.61
C GLN A 36 24.18 -22.84 0.15
N ASN A 37 24.32 -23.72 -0.82
CA ASN A 37 23.15 -24.46 -1.36
C ASN A 37 22.57 -25.45 -0.33
N TYR A 38 23.41 -26.14 0.43
CA TYR A 38 22.94 -27.09 1.44
C TYR A 38 22.26 -26.36 2.61
N ALA A 39 22.84 -25.24 3.06
CA ALA A 39 22.29 -24.45 4.14
C ALA A 39 21.00 -23.72 3.75
N VAL A 40 20.87 -23.24 2.50
CA VAL A 40 19.62 -22.65 1.95
C VAL A 40 18.47 -23.64 2.04
N HIS A 41 18.64 -24.88 1.57
CA HIS A 41 17.61 -25.90 1.70
C HIS A 41 17.30 -26.26 3.15
N ARG A 42 18.29 -26.34 4.01
CA ARG A 42 18.09 -26.61 5.45
C ARG A 42 17.36 -25.46 6.15
N ALA A 43 17.69 -24.23 5.82
CA ALA A 43 17.04 -23.07 6.38
C ALA A 43 15.61 -22.90 5.86
N ALA A 44 15.34 -23.12 4.58
CA ALA A 44 13.99 -23.17 4.03
C ALA A 44 13.14 -24.25 4.73
N CYS A 45 13.70 -25.45 4.92
CA CYS A 45 13.06 -26.51 5.69
C CYS A 45 12.83 -26.17 7.17
N PHE A 46 13.75 -25.43 7.80
CA PHE A 46 13.58 -24.97 9.18
C PHE A 46 12.46 -23.92 9.28
N VAL A 47 12.45 -22.94 8.36
CA VAL A 47 11.39 -21.91 8.28
C VAL A 47 10.05 -22.57 7.95
N SER A 48 10.00 -23.50 7.00
CA SER A 48 8.77 -24.25 6.66
C SER A 48 8.21 -24.99 7.87
N ARG A 49 9.07 -25.64 8.66
CA ARG A 49 8.64 -26.31 9.90
C ARG A 49 8.15 -25.34 10.96
N LYS A 50 8.83 -24.21 11.14
CA LYS A 50 8.43 -23.18 12.11
C LYS A 50 7.11 -22.52 11.72
N LEU A 51 6.89 -22.29 10.45
CA LEU A 51 5.67 -21.69 9.90
C LEU A 51 4.57 -22.73 9.65
N GLU A 52 4.90 -24.03 9.70
CA GLU A 52 4.00 -25.15 9.35
C GLU A 52 3.37 -24.99 7.95
N THR A 53 4.10 -24.37 7.04
CA THR A 53 3.73 -24.20 5.63
C THR A 53 4.96 -24.32 4.73
N THR A 54 4.74 -24.50 3.43
CA THR A 54 5.86 -24.63 2.49
C THR A 54 6.51 -23.27 2.27
N VAL A 55 7.82 -23.24 2.53
CA VAL A 55 8.69 -22.13 2.12
C VAL A 55 9.82 -22.73 1.29
N SER A 56 10.00 -22.23 0.08
CA SER A 56 11.10 -22.66 -0.79
C SER A 56 11.86 -21.48 -1.38
N ILE A 57 13.11 -21.76 -1.72
CA ILE A 57 14.02 -20.81 -2.37
C ILE A 57 14.82 -21.62 -3.38
N ASP A 58 14.78 -21.21 -4.64
CA ASP A 58 15.52 -21.89 -5.70
C ASP A 58 17.02 -21.64 -5.56
N ARG A 59 17.40 -20.40 -5.32
CA ARG A 59 18.82 -20.03 -5.24
C ARG A 59 19.02 -18.76 -4.40
N VAL A 60 20.10 -18.77 -3.61
CA VAL A 60 20.65 -17.59 -2.95
C VAL A 60 22.10 -17.41 -3.37
N ASP A 61 22.44 -16.25 -3.86
CA ASP A 61 23.80 -15.84 -4.17
C ASP A 61 24.19 -14.69 -3.24
N ILE A 62 25.23 -14.88 -2.45
CA ILE A 62 25.81 -13.84 -1.60
C ILE A 62 27.06 -13.33 -2.31
N GLY A 63 27.03 -12.06 -2.68
CA GLY A 63 28.13 -11.42 -3.37
C GLY A 63 29.04 -10.65 -2.41
N ILE A 64 30.17 -10.21 -2.95
CA ILE A 64 31.07 -9.28 -2.29
C ILE A 64 30.28 -7.99 -1.95
N PHE A 65 30.61 -7.30 -0.84
CA PHE A 65 29.93 -6.08 -0.36
C PHE A 65 28.48 -6.26 0.10
N SER A 66 28.19 -7.36 0.78
CA SER A 66 26.88 -7.60 1.42
C SER A 66 25.68 -7.54 0.45
N LYS A 67 25.91 -7.87 -0.82
CA LYS A 67 24.85 -8.07 -1.79
C LYS A 67 24.27 -9.47 -1.63
N VAL A 68 22.95 -9.55 -1.40
CA VAL A 68 22.20 -10.80 -1.35
C VAL A 68 21.26 -10.84 -2.53
N ARG A 69 21.35 -11.87 -3.35
CA ARG A 69 20.41 -12.15 -4.43
C ARG A 69 19.66 -13.43 -4.12
N VAL A 70 18.34 -13.35 -4.15
CA VAL A 70 17.44 -14.50 -3.99
C VAL A 70 16.67 -14.70 -5.29
N LYS A 71 16.53 -15.94 -5.73
CA LYS A 71 15.70 -16.31 -6.87
C LYS A 71 14.70 -17.38 -6.46
N GLY A 72 13.48 -17.24 -7.00
CA GLY A 72 12.41 -18.21 -6.78
C GLY A 72 12.03 -18.36 -5.32
N PHE A 73 11.85 -17.24 -4.59
CA PHE A 73 11.33 -17.29 -3.23
C PHE A 73 9.82 -17.52 -3.26
N TYR A 74 9.37 -18.55 -2.55
CA TYR A 74 8.00 -19.02 -2.57
C TYR A 74 7.50 -19.34 -1.16
N VAL A 75 6.28 -18.91 -0.86
CA VAL A 75 5.58 -19.19 0.39
C VAL A 75 4.15 -19.61 0.08
N GLU A 76 3.74 -20.76 0.61
CA GLU A 76 2.34 -21.20 0.61
C GLU A 76 1.58 -20.62 1.79
N ASP A 77 0.25 -20.50 1.62
CA ASP A 77 -0.66 -20.35 2.75
C ASP A 77 -1.07 -21.73 3.32
N TYR A 78 -1.88 -21.73 4.38
CA TYR A 78 -2.31 -22.98 5.03
C TYR A 78 -3.34 -23.79 4.22
N GLN A 79 -3.81 -23.26 3.10
CA GLN A 79 -4.66 -23.97 2.14
C GLN A 79 -3.84 -24.59 1.01
N ARG A 80 -2.52 -24.48 1.08
CA ARG A 80 -1.55 -24.91 0.08
C ARG A 80 -1.63 -24.14 -1.24
N ASP A 81 -2.16 -22.93 -1.17
CA ASP A 81 -2.14 -22.00 -2.28
C ASP A 81 -0.94 -21.05 -2.17
N THR A 82 -0.55 -20.46 -3.28
CA THR A 82 0.51 -19.44 -3.29
C THR A 82 0.06 -18.23 -2.47
N LEU A 83 0.82 -17.90 -1.41
CA LEU A 83 0.69 -16.63 -0.71
C LEU A 83 1.61 -15.58 -1.31
N LEU A 84 2.88 -15.92 -1.48
CA LEU A 84 3.91 -15.02 -1.98
C LEU A 84 4.86 -15.77 -2.90
N TYR A 85 5.11 -15.17 -4.06
CA TYR A 85 6.18 -15.58 -4.96
C TYR A 85 7.02 -14.36 -5.33
N VAL A 86 8.34 -14.52 -5.37
CA VAL A 86 9.27 -13.49 -5.84
C VAL A 86 10.28 -14.13 -6.77
N GLY A 87 10.21 -13.79 -8.05
CA GLY A 87 11.13 -14.34 -9.05
C GLY A 87 12.57 -13.90 -8.81
N LYS A 88 12.76 -12.63 -8.44
CA LYS A 88 14.09 -12.08 -8.13
C LYS A 88 13.98 -11.03 -7.01
N LEU A 89 14.87 -11.14 -6.03
CA LEU A 89 15.13 -10.14 -5.00
C LEU A 89 16.64 -9.88 -4.92
N ASP A 90 17.06 -8.65 -5.15
CA ASP A 90 18.41 -8.17 -4.88
C ASP A 90 18.37 -7.22 -3.68
N ALA A 91 19.15 -7.46 -2.65
CA ALA A 91 19.28 -6.61 -1.47
C ALA A 91 20.75 -6.25 -1.22
N PHE A 92 21.01 -4.98 -0.92
CA PHE A 92 22.34 -4.47 -0.58
C PHE A 92 22.31 -4.02 0.87
N ILE A 93 22.84 -4.88 1.75
CA ILE A 93 22.81 -4.68 3.20
C ILE A 93 23.95 -3.74 3.58
N THR A 94 23.64 -2.66 4.28
CA THR A 94 24.63 -1.72 4.78
C THR A 94 24.96 -2.00 6.23
N SER A 95 23.97 -2.34 7.03
CA SER A 95 24.15 -2.62 8.45
C SER A 95 23.04 -3.54 8.95
N PHE A 96 23.40 -4.40 9.90
CA PHE A 96 22.48 -5.30 10.59
C PHE A 96 22.74 -5.26 12.08
N GLY A 97 21.79 -4.74 12.84
CA GLY A 97 21.87 -4.63 14.28
C GLY A 97 21.49 -5.94 15.00
N ILE A 98 22.48 -6.79 15.31
CA ILE A 98 22.25 -8.07 16.01
C ILE A 98 21.64 -7.85 17.42
N PHE A 99 21.95 -6.73 18.08
CA PHE A 99 21.53 -6.44 19.47
C PHE A 99 20.55 -5.26 19.60
N GLY A 100 20.27 -4.54 18.52
CA GLY A 100 19.44 -3.31 18.55
C GLY A 100 18.26 -3.32 17.60
N GLY A 101 18.02 -4.41 16.88
CA GLY A 101 16.78 -4.59 16.13
C GLY A 101 16.62 -3.73 14.88
N GLY A 102 17.71 -3.31 14.21
CA GLY A 102 17.63 -2.54 12.97
C GLY A 102 18.25 -3.23 11.76
N LEU A 103 17.64 -3.07 10.59
CA LEU A 103 18.19 -3.48 9.30
C LEU A 103 18.27 -2.26 8.39
N GLU A 104 19.47 -1.99 7.86
CA GLU A 104 19.70 -0.92 6.92
C GLU A 104 20.13 -1.47 5.57
N LEU A 105 19.41 -1.06 4.54
CA LEU A 105 19.66 -1.42 3.16
C LEU A 105 19.93 -0.15 2.34
N SER A 106 20.97 -0.15 1.55
CA SER A 106 21.22 0.93 0.58
C SER A 106 20.33 0.81 -0.65
N ARG A 107 20.00 -0.42 -1.05
CA ARG A 107 19.16 -0.72 -2.20
C ARG A 107 18.43 -2.05 -2.02
N GLY A 108 17.17 -2.09 -2.50
CA GLY A 108 16.37 -3.30 -2.65
C GLY A 108 15.69 -3.31 -4.02
N GLU A 109 15.76 -4.43 -4.72
CA GLU A 109 15.15 -4.60 -6.04
C GLU A 109 14.33 -5.88 -6.05
N ILE A 110 13.06 -5.79 -6.40
CA ILE A 110 12.13 -6.91 -6.51
C ILE A 110 11.64 -6.98 -7.96
N ALA A 111 11.67 -8.15 -8.55
CA ALA A 111 11.10 -8.38 -9.87
C ALA A 111 10.28 -9.67 -9.91
N ASP A 112 9.23 -9.65 -10.73
CA ASP A 112 8.33 -10.77 -10.99
C ASP A 112 7.72 -11.34 -9.70
N ALA A 113 7.10 -10.46 -8.91
CA ALA A 113 6.50 -10.84 -7.63
C ALA A 113 4.99 -11.03 -7.74
N ARG A 114 4.43 -11.91 -6.91
CA ARG A 114 3.00 -12.13 -6.78
C ARG A 114 2.65 -12.27 -5.31
N LEU A 115 1.65 -11.51 -4.86
CA LEU A 115 1.11 -11.56 -3.51
C LEU A 115 -0.39 -11.81 -3.55
N TYR A 116 -0.83 -12.94 -2.99
CA TYR A 116 -2.24 -13.34 -2.95
C TYR A 116 -2.75 -13.29 -1.51
N LEU A 117 -3.55 -12.28 -1.23
CA LEU A 117 -4.20 -12.07 0.07
C LEU A 117 -5.63 -12.57 -0.02
N ARG A 118 -5.95 -13.69 0.64
CA ARG A 118 -7.28 -14.29 0.63
C ARG A 118 -7.86 -14.38 2.02
N GLN A 119 -9.15 -14.12 2.12
CA GLN A 119 -9.89 -14.36 3.34
C GLN A 119 -10.23 -15.85 3.45
N THR A 120 -9.88 -16.45 4.58
CA THR A 120 -10.23 -17.85 4.87
C THR A 120 -11.70 -17.99 5.29
N PRO A 121 -12.30 -19.19 5.22
CA PRO A 121 -13.67 -19.41 5.69
C PRO A 121 -13.92 -18.97 7.14
N GLY A 122 -12.89 -18.89 7.97
CA GLY A 122 -12.95 -18.33 9.32
C GLY A 122 -12.98 -16.81 9.41
N GLY A 123 -12.96 -16.10 8.28
CA GLY A 123 -13.00 -14.64 8.20
C GLY A 123 -11.66 -13.95 8.39
N GLU A 124 -10.58 -14.70 8.58
CA GLU A 124 -9.22 -14.15 8.70
C GLU A 124 -8.49 -14.17 7.37
N MET A 125 -7.53 -13.24 7.19
CA MET A 125 -6.67 -13.25 6.00
C MET A 125 -5.62 -14.36 6.11
N ASN A 126 -5.36 -15.06 4.99
CA ASN A 126 -4.40 -16.17 4.92
C ASN A 126 -3.00 -15.81 5.45
N ILE A 127 -2.54 -14.59 5.23
CA ILE A 127 -1.25 -14.12 5.74
C ILE A 127 -1.21 -13.97 7.27
N LYS A 128 -2.36 -13.79 7.93
CA LYS A 128 -2.41 -13.53 9.39
C LYS A 128 -1.77 -14.65 10.19
N GLN A 129 -2.02 -15.88 9.82
CA GLN A 129 -1.49 -17.05 10.53
C GLN A 129 0.05 -17.12 10.43
N ILE A 130 0.61 -16.75 9.27
CA ILE A 130 2.07 -16.68 9.10
C ILE A 130 2.66 -15.57 9.97
N VAL A 131 2.02 -14.39 9.98
CA VAL A 131 2.41 -13.26 10.83
C VAL A 131 2.38 -13.62 12.31
N ASP A 132 1.32 -14.29 12.76
CA ASP A 132 1.15 -14.67 14.17
C ASP A 132 2.25 -15.69 14.60
N ARG A 133 2.70 -16.56 13.71
CA ARG A 133 3.79 -17.53 13.99
C ARG A 133 5.19 -16.93 13.95
N ILE A 134 5.40 -15.89 13.15
CA ILE A 134 6.65 -15.13 13.15
C ILE A 134 6.72 -14.24 14.40
N SER A 135 5.59 -13.64 14.77
CA SER A 135 5.45 -12.76 15.92
C SER A 135 5.18 -13.62 17.15
N ASP A 136 6.24 -14.09 17.82
CA ASP A 136 6.13 -14.83 19.08
C ASP A 136 5.46 -13.92 20.16
N PRO A 137 4.20 -14.19 20.57
CA PRO A 137 3.49 -13.32 21.50
C PRO A 137 4.07 -13.38 22.91
N ASP A 138 4.81 -14.44 23.24
CA ASP A 138 5.35 -14.68 24.59
C ASP A 138 6.75 -14.06 24.80
N LYS A 139 7.38 -13.59 23.73
CA LYS A 139 8.65 -12.86 23.85
C LYS A 139 8.38 -11.38 24.13
N PRO A 140 8.94 -10.84 25.22
CA PRO A 140 8.89 -9.40 25.44
C PRO A 140 9.46 -8.72 24.18
N LYS A 141 8.69 -7.76 23.62
CA LYS A 141 9.13 -6.96 22.47
C LYS A 141 10.41 -6.21 22.87
N LYS A 142 11.57 -6.80 22.62
CA LYS A 142 12.86 -6.17 22.85
C LYS A 142 13.08 -5.13 21.76
N GLY A 143 12.64 -3.90 22.00
CA GLY A 143 12.85 -2.77 21.12
C GLY A 143 11.86 -2.72 19.93
N ASN A 144 11.75 -1.56 19.30
CA ASN A 144 11.05 -1.41 18.03
C ASN A 144 11.99 -1.88 16.90
N PHE A 145 11.52 -2.82 16.09
CA PHE A 145 12.22 -3.18 14.87
C PHE A 145 12.27 -1.96 13.95
N ARG A 146 13.47 -1.63 13.46
CA ARG A 146 13.67 -0.55 12.50
C ARG A 146 14.20 -1.11 11.19
N LEU A 147 13.52 -0.81 10.10
CA LEU A 147 13.98 -1.08 8.73
C LEU A 147 14.21 0.25 8.03
N SER A 148 15.39 0.44 7.46
CA SER A 148 15.69 1.57 6.62
C SER A 148 16.19 1.09 5.26
N LEU A 149 15.57 1.58 4.20
CA LEU A 149 15.90 1.23 2.82
C LEU A 149 16.00 2.51 1.99
N LYS A 150 17.22 2.90 1.62
CA LYS A 150 17.44 4.18 0.94
C LYS A 150 16.81 4.24 -0.45
N LYS A 151 16.89 3.16 -1.22
CA LYS A 151 16.27 3.06 -2.54
C LYS A 151 15.65 1.70 -2.73
N ALA A 152 14.40 1.66 -3.19
CA ALA A 152 13.75 0.43 -3.58
C ALA A 152 13.11 0.54 -4.96
N SER A 153 13.12 -0.57 -5.69
CA SER A 153 12.35 -0.72 -6.92
C SER A 153 11.58 -2.03 -6.93
N ILE A 154 10.39 -1.95 -7.49
CA ILE A 154 9.54 -3.10 -7.78
C ILE A 154 9.28 -3.07 -9.28
N GLU A 155 9.46 -4.20 -9.93
CA GLU A 155 9.19 -4.37 -11.35
C GLU A 155 8.32 -5.61 -11.55
N ASN A 156 7.19 -5.44 -12.25
CA ASN A 156 6.27 -6.51 -12.59
C ASN A 156 5.77 -7.30 -11.36
N MET A 157 5.02 -6.62 -10.47
CA MET A 157 4.38 -7.28 -9.33
C MET A 157 2.87 -7.35 -9.52
N ASP A 158 2.28 -8.48 -9.14
CA ASP A 158 0.84 -8.67 -9.03
C ASP A 158 0.41 -8.74 -7.56
N LEU A 159 -0.66 -8.04 -7.23
CA LEU A 159 -1.30 -8.06 -5.92
C LEU A 159 -2.76 -8.44 -6.07
N CYS A 160 -3.17 -9.54 -5.46
CA CYS A 160 -4.56 -9.98 -5.43
C CYS A 160 -5.09 -9.93 -3.99
N LEU A 161 -6.27 -9.35 -3.82
CA LEU A 161 -7.02 -9.35 -2.57
C LEU A 161 -8.38 -9.96 -2.83
N GLU A 162 -8.72 -11.04 -2.10
CA GLU A 162 -10.00 -11.75 -2.22
C GLU A 162 -10.66 -11.90 -0.84
N ARG A 163 -11.89 -11.41 -0.70
CA ARG A 163 -12.73 -11.54 0.49
C ARG A 163 -13.97 -12.35 0.16
N LEU A 164 -14.28 -13.36 0.98
CA LEU A 164 -15.34 -14.32 0.71
C LEU A 164 -16.76 -13.79 0.98
N ASP A 165 -16.89 -12.71 1.73
CA ASP A 165 -18.14 -12.22 2.30
C ASP A 165 -18.79 -11.07 1.51
N HIS A 166 -18.22 -10.70 0.37
CA HIS A 166 -18.68 -9.57 -0.42
C HIS A 166 -19.08 -10.00 -1.83
N ARG A 167 -20.09 -9.32 -2.37
CA ARG A 167 -20.51 -9.48 -3.77
C ARG A 167 -19.77 -8.47 -4.64
N ASP A 168 -19.36 -8.90 -5.83
CA ASP A 168 -18.77 -8.03 -6.82
C ASP A 168 -19.75 -6.90 -7.17
N PRO A 169 -19.32 -5.64 -7.19
CA PRO A 169 -20.12 -4.55 -7.73
C PRO A 169 -20.30 -4.75 -9.24
N GLU A 170 -21.44 -4.33 -9.78
CA GLU A 170 -21.69 -4.42 -11.24
C GLU A 170 -20.71 -3.57 -12.05
N HIS A 171 -20.20 -2.50 -11.46
CA HIS A 171 -19.28 -1.54 -12.12
C HIS A 171 -18.32 -0.92 -11.11
N GLY A 172 -17.13 -0.56 -11.61
CA GLY A 172 -16.09 0.13 -10.83
C GLY A 172 -15.13 -0.83 -10.11
N ILE A 173 -14.33 -0.26 -9.23
CA ILE A 173 -13.33 -1.03 -8.48
C ILE A 173 -14.00 -1.79 -7.34
N ASP A 174 -13.79 -3.09 -7.31
CA ASP A 174 -14.16 -3.91 -6.17
C ASP A 174 -13.01 -3.99 -5.15
N PHE A 175 -13.11 -3.21 -4.09
CA PHE A 175 -12.12 -3.19 -3.02
C PHE A 175 -12.08 -4.47 -2.16
N SER A 176 -13.03 -5.38 -2.36
CA SER A 176 -13.05 -6.68 -1.69
C SER A 176 -12.39 -7.77 -2.52
N HIS A 177 -12.42 -7.62 -3.85
CA HIS A 177 -11.80 -8.55 -4.81
C HIS A 177 -10.87 -7.78 -5.77
N MET A 178 -9.92 -7.06 -5.21
CA MET A 178 -9.01 -6.21 -5.97
C MET A 178 -7.87 -7.03 -6.57
N HIS A 179 -7.59 -6.81 -7.84
CA HIS A 179 -6.42 -7.37 -8.51
C HIS A 179 -5.63 -6.27 -9.21
N LEU A 180 -4.52 -5.88 -8.61
CA LEU A 180 -3.54 -4.99 -9.19
C LEU A 180 -2.47 -5.83 -9.90
N TYR A 181 -2.21 -5.52 -11.15
CA TYR A 181 -1.22 -6.22 -11.96
C TYR A 181 -0.26 -5.27 -12.66
N GLY A 182 0.92 -5.79 -13.01
CA GLY A 182 1.98 -5.01 -13.63
C GLY A 182 2.45 -3.84 -12.77
N ILE A 183 2.41 -4.00 -11.44
CA ILE A 183 2.86 -2.97 -10.50
C ILE A 183 4.34 -2.70 -10.74
N THR A 184 4.65 -1.42 -10.96
CA THR A 184 6.01 -0.91 -10.99
C THR A 184 6.13 0.23 -9.98
N ALA A 185 7.16 0.20 -9.14
CA ALA A 185 7.37 1.20 -8.13
C ALA A 185 8.84 1.56 -7.97
N ARG A 186 9.11 2.82 -7.67
CA ARG A 186 10.39 3.34 -7.18
C ARG A 186 10.13 4.19 -5.97
N VAL A 187 10.79 3.84 -4.87
CA VAL A 187 10.67 4.55 -3.62
C VAL A 187 12.04 4.88 -3.05
N ASP A 188 12.13 6.01 -2.40
CA ASP A 188 13.32 6.48 -1.70
C ASP A 188 13.00 6.62 -0.19
N ASP A 189 14.04 6.44 0.63
CA ASP A 189 13.98 6.64 2.08
C ASP A 189 12.82 5.92 2.78
N PHE A 190 12.57 4.66 2.35
CA PHE A 190 11.58 3.82 3.00
C PHE A 190 12.05 3.44 4.41
N THR A 191 11.25 3.78 5.41
CA THR A 191 11.57 3.50 6.80
C THR A 191 10.36 2.92 7.51
N ILE A 192 10.56 1.81 8.22
CA ILE A 192 9.64 1.30 9.25
C ILE A 192 10.31 1.52 10.59
N ASP A 193 9.64 2.19 11.51
CA ASP A 193 10.08 2.37 12.90
C ASP A 193 8.91 2.04 13.83
N GLY A 194 8.93 0.84 14.35
CA GLY A 194 7.81 0.30 15.13
C GLY A 194 6.53 0.21 14.31
N GLN A 195 5.59 1.13 14.55
CA GLN A 195 4.32 1.21 13.81
C GLN A 195 4.30 2.35 12.77
N ALA A 196 5.36 3.13 12.71
CA ALA A 196 5.46 4.23 11.77
C ALA A 196 6.10 3.78 10.45
N ILE A 197 5.57 4.28 9.34
CA ILE A 197 6.08 4.07 7.98
C ILE A 197 6.26 5.43 7.33
N TYR A 198 7.42 5.65 6.75
CA TYR A 198 7.75 6.84 5.99
C TYR A 198 8.37 6.42 4.66
N THR A 199 8.02 7.10 3.58
CA THR A 199 8.66 6.87 2.27
C THR A 199 8.40 8.02 1.31
N SER A 200 9.34 8.26 0.41
CA SER A 200 9.14 9.09 -0.76
C SER A 200 8.88 8.18 -1.97
N ILE A 201 7.67 8.22 -2.50
CA ILE A 201 7.31 7.51 -3.71
C ILE A 201 7.77 8.37 -4.89
N ALA A 202 8.81 7.93 -5.59
CA ALA A 202 9.30 8.61 -6.78
C ALA A 202 8.44 8.28 -8.01
N ALA A 203 7.92 7.06 -8.08
CA ALA A 203 6.98 6.61 -9.09
C ALA A 203 6.28 5.33 -8.63
N PHE A 204 4.99 5.25 -8.89
CA PHE A 204 4.21 4.02 -8.76
C PHE A 204 3.20 3.96 -9.90
N SER A 205 3.05 2.83 -10.53
CA SER A 205 2.03 2.58 -11.54
C SER A 205 1.46 1.18 -11.39
N ALA A 206 0.19 1.01 -11.75
CA ALA A 206 -0.51 -0.26 -11.69
C ALA A 206 -1.74 -0.24 -12.60
N ARG A 207 -2.25 -1.42 -12.92
CA ARG A 207 -3.56 -1.60 -13.54
C ARG A 207 -4.43 -2.44 -12.62
N GLU A 208 -5.72 -2.15 -12.60
CA GLU A 208 -6.70 -2.91 -11.83
C GLU A 208 -7.65 -3.67 -12.77
N ARG A 209 -8.12 -4.85 -12.36
CA ARG A 209 -8.93 -5.76 -13.19
C ARG A 209 -10.21 -5.13 -13.74
N SER A 210 -10.78 -4.11 -13.06
CA SER A 210 -11.94 -3.35 -13.55
C SER A 210 -11.65 -2.50 -14.80
N GLY A 211 -10.36 -2.38 -15.18
CA GLY A 211 -9.89 -1.52 -16.25
C GLY A 211 -9.33 -0.17 -15.78
N PHE A 212 -9.36 0.12 -14.48
CA PHE A 212 -8.72 1.32 -13.94
C PHE A 212 -7.19 1.26 -14.13
N VAL A 213 -6.63 2.34 -14.62
CA VAL A 213 -5.19 2.48 -14.87
C VAL A 213 -4.64 3.63 -14.06
N LEU A 214 -3.68 3.35 -13.19
CA LEU A 214 -2.87 4.34 -12.53
C LEU A 214 -1.53 4.44 -13.26
N ASN A 215 -1.38 5.48 -14.08
CA ASN A 215 -0.17 5.69 -14.85
C ASN A 215 1.00 6.14 -13.98
N HIS A 216 0.71 6.99 -12.98
CA HIS A 216 1.74 7.53 -12.11
C HIS A 216 1.14 7.95 -10.76
N LEU A 217 1.84 7.62 -9.69
CA LEU A 217 1.67 8.19 -8.36
C LEU A 217 3.05 8.53 -7.82
N ALA A 218 3.21 9.74 -7.34
CA ALA A 218 4.41 10.19 -6.64
C ALA A 218 4.01 11.03 -5.42
N GLY A 219 4.93 11.22 -4.48
CA GLY A 219 4.71 12.04 -3.29
C GLY A 219 5.35 11.45 -2.04
N ARG A 220 5.33 12.21 -0.95
CA ARG A 220 5.82 11.78 0.36
C ARG A 220 4.68 11.18 1.18
N PHE A 221 4.80 9.91 1.49
CA PHE A 221 3.83 9.17 2.30
C PHE A 221 4.36 8.97 3.72
N TYR A 222 3.49 9.14 4.69
CA TYR A 222 3.74 8.76 6.07
C TYR A 222 2.50 8.14 6.72
N MET A 223 2.73 7.18 7.59
CA MET A 223 1.70 6.56 8.41
C MET A 223 2.25 6.31 9.81
N THR A 224 1.50 6.69 10.82
CA THR A 224 1.82 6.44 12.23
C THR A 224 0.63 5.76 12.91
N GLN A 225 0.69 5.59 14.22
CA GLN A 225 -0.39 4.95 14.98
C GLN A 225 -1.76 5.66 14.84
N GLY A 226 -1.76 6.98 14.72
CA GLY A 226 -2.98 7.79 14.66
C GLY A 226 -3.02 8.79 13.48
N CYS A 227 -2.05 8.76 12.58
CA CYS A 227 -1.99 9.71 11.48
C CYS A 227 -1.55 9.02 10.20
N LEU A 228 -2.18 9.40 9.09
CA LEU A 228 -1.81 9.03 7.73
C LEU A 228 -1.77 10.30 6.90
N GLY A 229 -0.74 10.48 6.09
CA GLY A 229 -0.66 11.64 5.21
C GLY A 229 0.11 11.39 3.93
N PHE A 230 -0.16 12.28 3.00
CA PHE A 230 0.51 12.39 1.73
C PHE A 230 0.85 13.87 1.46
N GLU A 231 2.10 14.15 1.16
CA GLU A 231 2.56 15.51 0.85
C GLU A 231 3.13 15.57 -0.55
N ASN A 232 2.83 16.66 -1.26
CA ASN A 232 3.27 16.90 -2.63
C ASN A 232 2.98 15.71 -3.54
N ALA A 233 1.77 15.15 -3.39
CA ALA A 233 1.35 13.97 -4.16
C ALA A 233 0.82 14.37 -5.53
N SER A 234 1.12 13.55 -6.51
CA SER A 234 0.62 13.65 -7.88
C SER A 234 0.09 12.29 -8.33
N ILE A 235 -1.13 12.27 -8.84
CA ILE A 235 -1.79 11.08 -9.38
C ILE A 235 -2.12 11.36 -10.85
N ILE A 236 -1.64 10.51 -11.75
CA ILE A 236 -1.93 10.58 -13.18
C ILE A 236 -2.63 9.29 -13.61
N THR A 237 -3.79 9.45 -14.20
CA THR A 237 -4.59 8.41 -14.85
C THR A 237 -4.67 8.70 -16.35
N PRO A 238 -5.37 7.94 -17.19
CA PRO A 238 -5.48 8.23 -18.61
C PRO A 238 -6.08 9.59 -18.95
N ARG A 239 -6.99 10.12 -18.10
CA ARG A 239 -7.70 11.37 -18.35
C ARG A 239 -7.63 12.39 -17.22
N SER A 240 -7.00 12.04 -16.09
CA SER A 240 -6.90 12.95 -14.94
C SER A 240 -5.45 13.15 -14.53
N ASN A 241 -5.17 14.37 -14.04
CA ASN A 241 -3.91 14.73 -13.40
C ASN A 241 -4.22 15.48 -12.12
N VAL A 242 -4.10 14.81 -10.98
CA VAL A 242 -4.53 15.32 -9.69
C VAL A 242 -3.32 15.62 -8.82
N ASN A 243 -3.21 16.86 -8.37
CA ASN A 243 -2.13 17.32 -7.51
C ASN A 243 -2.65 17.58 -6.10
N PHE A 244 -2.08 16.92 -5.14
CA PHE A 244 -2.36 17.08 -3.72
C PHE A 244 -1.13 17.67 -3.02
N PRO A 245 -1.06 18.99 -2.80
CA PRO A 245 -0.03 19.55 -1.93
C PRO A 245 -0.02 18.89 -0.57
N PHE A 246 -1.22 18.55 -0.07
CA PHE A 246 -1.37 17.98 1.25
C PHE A 246 -2.66 17.15 1.37
N VAL A 247 -2.53 15.96 1.97
CA VAL A 247 -3.63 15.11 2.45
C VAL A 247 -3.25 14.56 3.80
N SER A 248 -4.09 14.72 4.80
CA SER A 248 -3.90 14.08 6.10
C SER A 248 -5.19 13.57 6.70
N LEU A 249 -5.07 12.51 7.48
CA LEU A 249 -6.08 11.96 8.35
C LEU A 249 -5.43 11.70 9.71
N ALA A 250 -5.96 12.30 10.79
CA ALA A 250 -5.42 12.15 12.12
C ALA A 250 -6.52 11.84 13.14
N GLY A 251 -6.22 10.94 14.07
CA GLY A 251 -7.12 10.55 15.15
C GLY A 251 -6.48 9.54 16.09
N ASP A 252 -7.13 9.30 17.22
CA ASP A 252 -6.55 8.50 18.31
C ASP A 252 -6.42 7.00 17.97
N SER A 253 -7.34 6.47 17.19
CA SER A 253 -7.37 5.05 16.86
C SER A 253 -8.06 4.77 15.53
N TRP A 254 -7.42 4.01 14.65
CA TRP A 254 -8.01 3.55 13.39
C TRP A 254 -9.33 2.78 13.54
N ALA A 255 -9.66 2.31 14.74
CA ALA A 255 -10.95 1.73 15.05
C ALA A 255 -12.09 2.77 15.03
N GLN A 256 -11.75 4.04 15.25
CA GLN A 256 -12.66 5.19 15.30
C GLN A 256 -12.42 6.15 14.13
N TYR A 257 -12.10 5.62 12.95
CA TYR A 257 -11.76 6.43 11.77
C TYR A 257 -12.82 7.48 11.37
N LYS A 258 -14.06 7.33 11.82
CA LYS A 258 -15.15 8.30 11.60
C LYS A 258 -14.89 9.63 12.29
N ASP A 259 -14.16 9.57 13.40
CA ASP A 259 -13.87 10.73 14.25
C ASP A 259 -12.50 11.35 13.88
N PHE A 260 -11.84 10.81 12.84
CA PHE A 260 -10.58 11.37 12.35
C PHE A 260 -10.81 12.74 11.73
N ILE A 261 -9.93 13.66 12.05
CA ILE A 261 -9.85 14.95 11.38
C ILE A 261 -9.09 14.74 10.07
N GLY A 262 -9.73 15.11 8.97
CA GLY A 262 -9.16 15.08 7.65
C GLY A 262 -8.90 16.48 7.13
N GLU A 263 -7.81 16.64 6.40
CA GLU A 263 -7.51 17.83 5.63
C GLU A 263 -6.98 17.41 4.27
N VAL A 264 -7.56 17.98 3.21
CA VAL A 264 -7.16 17.71 1.83
C VAL A 264 -7.06 19.03 1.09
N ARG A 265 -5.96 19.25 0.41
CA ARG A 265 -5.79 20.34 -0.51
C ARG A 265 -5.47 19.79 -1.89
N ILE A 266 -6.20 20.29 -2.89
CA ILE A 266 -6.06 19.98 -4.31
C ILE A 266 -5.80 21.29 -5.04
N ASP A 267 -4.75 21.36 -5.83
CA ASP A 267 -4.39 22.55 -6.60
C ASP A 267 -4.10 22.19 -8.06
N ASN A 268 -4.49 23.08 -8.97
CA ASN A 268 -4.19 23.00 -10.42
C ASN A 268 -4.43 21.61 -11.02
N THR A 269 -5.59 21.06 -10.75
CA THR A 269 -5.94 19.67 -11.05
C THR A 269 -6.88 19.61 -12.25
N THR A 270 -6.69 18.58 -13.08
CA THR A 270 -7.66 18.16 -14.09
C THR A 270 -8.22 16.79 -13.71
N VAL A 271 -9.52 16.66 -13.70
CA VAL A 271 -10.24 15.42 -13.34
C VAL A 271 -11.31 15.12 -14.35
N SER A 272 -11.31 13.90 -14.88
CA SER A 272 -12.37 13.38 -15.74
C SER A 272 -13.36 12.54 -14.96
N THR A 273 -14.66 12.70 -15.24
CA THR A 273 -15.68 11.81 -14.68
C THR A 273 -15.49 10.36 -15.15
N ASP A 274 -14.86 10.10 -16.29
CA ASP A 274 -14.56 8.77 -16.77
C ASP A 274 -13.61 8.01 -15.82
N ASP A 275 -12.65 8.71 -15.22
CA ASP A 275 -11.76 8.13 -14.23
C ASP A 275 -12.41 8.03 -12.84
N ILE A 276 -13.22 9.06 -12.46
CA ILE A 276 -13.96 9.03 -11.19
C ILE A 276 -15.00 7.92 -11.19
N ALA A 277 -15.57 7.56 -12.33
CA ALA A 277 -16.61 6.55 -12.47
C ALA A 277 -16.20 5.17 -11.97
N PHE A 278 -14.89 4.87 -11.93
CA PHE A 278 -14.39 3.64 -11.30
C PHE A 278 -14.64 3.60 -9.79
N PHE A 279 -14.76 4.76 -9.14
CA PHE A 279 -15.01 4.90 -7.70
C PHE A 279 -16.46 5.31 -7.42
N ALA A 280 -17.10 6.01 -8.36
CA ALA A 280 -18.47 6.52 -8.29
C ALA A 280 -19.22 6.15 -9.58
N PRO A 281 -19.74 4.91 -9.72
CA PRO A 281 -20.30 4.39 -10.98
C PRO A 281 -21.46 5.23 -11.56
N LYS A 282 -22.15 6.02 -10.72
CA LYS A 282 -23.23 6.93 -11.17
C LYS A 282 -22.75 8.06 -12.10
N LEU A 283 -21.44 8.33 -12.14
CA LEU A 283 -20.84 9.34 -13.01
C LEU A 283 -20.41 8.80 -14.37
N ARG A 284 -20.61 7.52 -14.63
CA ARG A 284 -20.14 6.83 -15.84
C ARG A 284 -20.60 7.48 -17.14
N ASP A 285 -21.84 7.95 -17.19
CA ASP A 285 -22.45 8.48 -18.41
C ASP A 285 -22.31 10.00 -18.53
N TRP A 286 -21.56 10.65 -17.65
CA TRP A 286 -21.44 12.10 -17.65
C TRP A 286 -20.45 12.62 -18.69
N HIS A 287 -19.29 11.97 -18.86
CA HIS A 287 -18.23 12.33 -19.81
C HIS A 287 -17.81 13.80 -19.72
N VAL A 288 -17.63 14.32 -18.50
CA VAL A 288 -17.26 15.71 -18.22
C VAL A 288 -15.85 15.76 -17.68
N ASP A 289 -15.07 16.72 -18.21
CA ASP A 289 -13.75 17.04 -17.70
C ASP A 289 -13.81 18.33 -16.89
N PHE A 290 -13.23 18.30 -15.69
CA PHE A 290 -13.05 19.46 -14.82
C PHE A 290 -11.60 19.89 -14.88
N THR A 291 -11.35 21.18 -15.14
CA THR A 291 -10.02 21.76 -15.20
C THR A 291 -9.89 22.90 -14.20
N ASP A 292 -8.67 23.35 -13.92
CA ASP A 292 -8.37 24.35 -12.91
C ASP A 292 -9.05 24.07 -11.56
N VAL A 293 -9.09 22.78 -11.19
CA VAL A 293 -9.74 22.35 -9.95
C VAL A 293 -8.83 22.69 -8.77
N ASN A 294 -9.30 23.60 -7.92
CA ASN A 294 -8.65 24.04 -6.70
C ASN A 294 -9.63 23.88 -5.54
N VAL A 295 -9.38 22.89 -4.67
CA VAL A 295 -10.31 22.50 -3.60
C VAL A 295 -9.59 22.35 -2.29
N GLU A 296 -10.23 22.82 -1.22
CA GLU A 296 -9.81 22.57 0.16
C GLU A 296 -10.96 21.85 0.87
N VAL A 297 -10.63 20.77 1.59
CA VAL A 297 -11.58 20.02 2.41
C VAL A 297 -10.98 19.88 3.80
N ALA A 298 -11.76 20.19 4.82
CA ALA A 298 -11.34 20.02 6.20
C ALA A 298 -12.52 19.64 7.09
N GLY A 299 -12.25 18.87 8.12
CA GLY A 299 -13.22 18.49 9.13
C GLY A 299 -13.10 17.03 9.56
N VAL A 300 -14.07 16.60 10.34
CA VAL A 300 -14.17 15.20 10.77
C VAL A 300 -14.70 14.37 9.60
N VAL A 301 -14.21 13.16 9.40
CA VAL A 301 -14.64 12.27 8.29
C VAL A 301 -16.17 12.11 8.21
N SER A 302 -16.85 12.15 9.36
CA SER A 302 -18.32 12.09 9.42
C SER A 302 -19.02 13.44 9.20
N ASP A 303 -18.31 14.56 9.29
CA ASP A 303 -18.84 15.93 9.16
C ASP A 303 -17.71 16.87 8.71
N PHE A 304 -17.65 17.14 7.41
CA PHE A 304 -16.60 17.97 6.84
C PHE A 304 -17.14 19.05 5.92
N THR A 305 -16.35 20.09 5.73
CA THR A 305 -16.63 21.19 4.81
C THR A 305 -15.61 21.20 3.69
N GLY A 306 -16.06 21.56 2.49
CA GLY A 306 -15.21 21.73 1.31
C GLY A 306 -15.42 23.09 0.69
N ARG A 307 -14.36 23.69 0.22
CA ARG A 307 -14.38 24.92 -0.55
C ARG A 307 -13.75 24.70 -1.91
N ILE A 308 -14.54 24.87 -2.96
CA ILE A 308 -14.08 24.95 -4.33
C ILE A 308 -13.67 26.40 -4.59
N ARG A 309 -12.36 26.67 -4.61
CA ARG A 309 -11.81 28.02 -4.86
C ARG A 309 -11.92 28.41 -6.33
N SER A 310 -11.71 27.44 -7.22
CA SER A 310 -12.00 27.51 -8.65
C SER A 310 -12.22 26.10 -9.19
N MET A 311 -13.04 25.97 -10.18
CA MET A 311 -13.22 24.78 -11.00
C MET A 311 -13.83 25.20 -12.33
N GLN A 312 -13.24 24.79 -13.42
CA GLN A 312 -13.76 25.02 -14.76
C GLN A 312 -14.44 23.74 -15.27
N ILE A 313 -15.64 23.89 -15.80
CA ILE A 313 -16.46 22.80 -16.34
C ILE A 313 -16.60 23.03 -17.85
N GLY A 314 -16.02 22.13 -18.66
CA GLY A 314 -15.99 22.31 -20.11
C GLY A 314 -15.28 23.60 -20.52
N GLU A 315 -15.69 24.20 -21.67
CA GLU A 315 -14.97 25.32 -22.29
C GLU A 315 -15.34 26.71 -21.74
N GLY A 316 -16.22 26.85 -20.77
CA GLY A 316 -16.66 28.20 -20.40
C GLY A 316 -17.20 28.40 -19.00
N THR A 317 -17.62 27.36 -18.31
CA THR A 317 -18.29 27.50 -17.01
C THR A 317 -17.29 27.44 -15.87
N THR A 318 -17.16 28.53 -15.10
CA THR A 318 -16.35 28.57 -13.89
C THR A 318 -17.25 28.51 -12.66
N LEU A 319 -16.94 27.63 -11.71
CA LEU A 319 -17.64 27.42 -10.47
C LEU A 319 -16.75 27.76 -9.27
N VAL A 320 -17.32 28.51 -8.34
CA VAL A 320 -16.86 28.69 -6.96
C VAL A 320 -17.96 28.23 -6.04
N ALA A 321 -17.70 27.35 -5.11
CA ALA A 321 -18.73 26.79 -4.24
C ALA A 321 -18.18 26.43 -2.86
N ASP A 322 -19.04 26.54 -1.85
CA ASP A 322 -18.82 25.97 -0.54
C ASP A 322 -19.78 24.77 -0.36
N ALA A 323 -19.27 23.67 0.14
CA ALA A 323 -20.02 22.45 0.38
C ALA A 323 -19.87 21.98 1.82
N SER A 324 -20.90 21.36 2.37
CA SER A 324 -20.78 20.60 3.61
C SER A 324 -21.35 19.21 3.41
N VAL A 325 -20.72 18.24 4.02
CA VAL A 325 -21.09 16.82 3.92
C VAL A 325 -21.17 16.24 5.33
N LYS A 326 -22.33 15.69 5.69
CA LYS A 326 -22.59 15.11 7.02
C LYS A 326 -23.16 13.71 6.87
N GLY A 327 -22.72 12.79 7.72
CA GLY A 327 -23.29 11.44 7.84
C GLY A 327 -22.49 10.32 7.20
N LEU A 328 -21.28 10.59 6.65
CA LEU A 328 -20.39 9.54 6.17
C LEU A 328 -19.92 8.63 7.32
N PRO A 329 -19.65 7.35 7.03
CA PRO A 329 -19.68 6.66 5.74
C PRO A 329 -21.04 6.04 5.37
N ASP A 330 -22.11 6.33 6.09
CA ASP A 330 -23.44 5.83 5.74
C ASP A 330 -24.05 6.72 4.65
N ILE A 331 -23.87 6.32 3.38
CA ILE A 331 -24.33 7.07 2.21
C ILE A 331 -25.84 7.34 2.26
N ARG A 332 -26.62 6.46 2.89
CA ARG A 332 -28.09 6.62 3.00
C ARG A 332 -28.50 7.75 3.96
N LYS A 333 -27.60 8.09 4.90
CA LYS A 333 -27.80 9.17 5.88
C LYS A 333 -27.01 10.42 5.54
N THR A 334 -26.24 10.37 4.46
CA THR A 334 -25.38 11.49 4.07
C THR A 334 -26.24 12.64 3.54
N ARG A 335 -26.01 13.83 4.07
CA ARG A 335 -26.59 15.11 3.62
C ARG A 335 -25.51 15.94 2.97
N PHE A 336 -25.87 16.56 1.86
CA PHE A 336 -25.04 17.49 1.12
C PHE A 336 -25.73 18.86 1.11
N ASP A 337 -25.03 19.88 1.57
CA ASP A 337 -25.41 21.25 1.41
C ASP A 337 -24.40 21.92 0.48
N LEU A 338 -24.87 22.55 -0.59
CA LEU A 338 -24.03 23.21 -1.59
C LEU A 338 -24.49 24.69 -1.72
N SER A 339 -23.56 25.60 -1.50
CA SER A 339 -23.76 27.03 -1.75
C SER A 339 -22.85 27.44 -2.91
N VAL A 340 -23.46 28.03 -3.94
CA VAL A 340 -22.74 28.46 -5.16
C VAL A 340 -22.74 29.98 -5.24
N PRO A 341 -21.79 30.67 -4.60
CA PRO A 341 -21.73 32.13 -4.62
C PRO A 341 -21.36 32.70 -6.00
N ARG A 342 -20.74 31.93 -6.87
CA ARG A 342 -20.38 32.39 -8.23
C ARG A 342 -20.45 31.23 -9.22
N LEU A 343 -21.25 31.44 -10.24
CA LEU A 343 -21.28 30.66 -11.47
C LEU A 343 -21.18 31.62 -12.64
N ARG A 344 -20.20 31.42 -13.54
CA ARG A 344 -20.08 32.20 -14.80
C ARG A 344 -20.04 31.20 -15.95
N SER A 345 -20.85 31.39 -16.92
CA SER A 345 -20.88 30.66 -18.20
C SER A 345 -20.40 31.57 -19.31
#